data_de289dc47b98b508d5c7ad016a48d818
#
_entry.id   de289dc47b98b508d5c7ad016a48d818
#
_cell.length_a   1.000
_cell.length_b   1.000
_cell.length_c   1.000
_cell.angle_alpha   90.00
_cell.angle_beta   90.00
_cell.angle_gamma   90.00
#
_symmetry.space_group_name_H-M   'P 1'
#
loop_
_entity.id
_entity.type
_entity.pdbx_description
1 polymer ?
#
loop_
_entity_poly.entity_id
_entity_poly.type
_entity_poly.pdbx_seq_one_letter_code
_entity_poly.pdbx_strand_id
1 'polypeptide(L)'
;MSGRTKSEDFQLILAPDHIYNIDCVIGMQKMPQDFVDLIITDPPFAINFKAQRNNYHRTPSRVLEGYTEIPADEYLNFTLKWMSQAYRILKPSGSMYVFSGWNNLKEVLIALDQVGFVTVNHLIWQYQFGVVTRRRFVTSHYHCLYVCKNDRQRKFFPYSRFDKDARDLSGSSLHYRDKEDVLYIKREYWTGKEKTPTKLPTEVIKKILQYSSSEDDLVCDPFLGSGQVAVVSKMLKRHYIGFEINPVYYEFALKRLMPDNDLFNAQAV
;
A
#
# COMPACT_ATOMS: atom_id res chain seq x y z
N MET A 1 -18.07 9.05 -50.66
CA MET A 1 -18.68 8.36 -49.49
C MET A 1 -17.58 8.05 -48.50
N SER A 2 -17.44 8.89 -47.49
CA SER A 2 -16.41 8.82 -46.48
C SER A 2 -16.97 8.11 -45.25
N GLY A 3 -16.59 6.86 -45.08
CA GLY A 3 -16.93 6.08 -43.90
C GLY A 3 -16.09 6.54 -42.71
N ARG A 4 -16.68 7.30 -41.80
CA ARG A 4 -16.14 7.55 -40.48
C ARG A 4 -16.35 6.24 -39.68
N THR A 5 -15.28 5.50 -39.43
CA THR A 5 -15.23 4.49 -38.40
C THR A 5 -15.38 5.19 -37.05
N LYS A 6 -16.52 5.01 -36.41
CA LYS A 6 -16.69 5.34 -35.00
C LYS A 6 -15.73 4.43 -34.22
N SER A 7 -14.69 5.02 -33.59
CA SER A 7 -13.98 4.38 -32.51
C SER A 7 -14.99 4.19 -31.37
N GLU A 8 -15.43 2.98 -31.15
CA GLU A 8 -16.12 2.61 -29.92
C GLU A 8 -15.12 2.82 -28.78
N ASP A 9 -15.27 3.93 -28.07
CA ASP A 9 -14.60 4.13 -26.79
C ASP A 9 -15.11 3.05 -25.84
N PHE A 10 -14.39 1.94 -25.74
CA PHE A 10 -14.60 0.95 -24.70
C PHE A 10 -14.33 1.63 -23.37
N GLN A 11 -15.39 2.11 -22.72
CA GLN A 11 -15.32 2.70 -21.40
C GLN A 11 -14.94 1.57 -20.43
N LEU A 12 -13.68 1.55 -20.00
CA LEU A 12 -13.19 0.57 -19.01
C LEU A 12 -14.04 0.72 -17.74
N ILE A 13 -14.91 -0.25 -17.48
CA ILE A 13 -15.70 -0.32 -16.25
C ILE A 13 -14.83 -0.96 -15.18
N LEU A 14 -14.49 -0.20 -14.15
CA LEU A 14 -13.72 -0.70 -13.02
C LEU A 14 -14.66 -1.41 -12.04
N ALA A 15 -14.30 -2.63 -11.67
CA ALA A 15 -15.09 -3.47 -10.77
C ALA A 15 -14.28 -3.85 -9.52
N PRO A 16 -14.92 -4.06 -8.36
CA PRO A 16 -14.28 -4.70 -7.21
C PRO A 16 -13.72 -6.07 -7.56
N ASP A 17 -12.75 -6.53 -6.80
CA ASP A 17 -12.02 -7.80 -6.93
C ASP A 17 -11.23 -7.95 -8.23
N HIS A 18 -10.84 -6.80 -8.81
CA HIS A 18 -10.01 -6.74 -10.00
C HIS A 18 -8.79 -5.84 -9.79
N ILE A 19 -7.73 -6.16 -10.52
CA ILE A 19 -6.55 -5.32 -10.65
C ILE A 19 -6.38 -4.90 -12.12
N TYR A 20 -5.75 -3.76 -12.36
CA TYR A 20 -5.69 -3.15 -13.68
C TYR A 20 -4.26 -2.75 -14.05
N ASN A 21 -3.83 -3.13 -15.26
CA ASN A 21 -2.55 -2.66 -15.78
C ASN A 21 -2.70 -1.28 -16.43
N ILE A 22 -2.71 -0.25 -15.59
CA ILE A 22 -2.92 1.15 -15.98
C ILE A 22 -2.26 2.08 -14.96
N ASP A 23 -1.97 3.31 -15.37
CA ASP A 23 -1.57 4.38 -14.46
C ASP A 23 -2.66 4.64 -13.40
N CYS A 24 -2.24 4.78 -12.14
CA CYS A 24 -3.18 4.91 -11.01
C CYS A 24 -4.05 6.18 -11.09
N VAL A 25 -3.52 7.30 -11.60
CA VAL A 25 -4.29 8.55 -11.77
C VAL A 25 -5.40 8.33 -12.79
N ILE A 26 -5.06 7.73 -13.95
CA ILE A 26 -6.04 7.40 -14.99
C ILE A 26 -7.07 6.38 -14.48
N GLY A 27 -6.61 5.36 -13.76
CA GLY A 27 -7.50 4.37 -13.14
C GLY A 27 -8.47 5.01 -12.16
N MET A 28 -7.96 5.74 -11.17
CA MET A 28 -8.80 6.41 -10.18
C MET A 28 -9.77 7.45 -10.80
N GLN A 29 -9.39 8.17 -11.87
CA GLN A 29 -10.29 9.09 -12.58
C GLN A 29 -11.55 8.41 -13.12
N LYS A 30 -11.49 7.10 -13.43
CA LYS A 30 -12.63 6.32 -13.90
C LYS A 30 -13.52 5.80 -12.76
N MET A 31 -13.10 5.94 -11.52
CA MET A 31 -13.87 5.54 -10.35
C MET A 31 -14.84 6.65 -9.92
N PRO A 32 -16.01 6.28 -9.35
CA PRO A 32 -16.91 7.25 -8.73
C PRO A 32 -16.23 7.99 -7.56
N GLN A 33 -16.76 9.16 -7.22
CA GLN A 33 -16.44 9.85 -5.98
C GLN A 33 -16.98 9.03 -4.78
N ASP A 34 -16.29 9.11 -3.63
CA ASP A 34 -16.74 8.50 -2.36
C ASP A 34 -17.06 7.00 -2.48
N PHE A 35 -16.23 6.27 -3.23
CA PHE A 35 -16.46 4.86 -3.57
C PHE A 35 -15.66 3.88 -2.71
N VAL A 36 -14.44 4.25 -2.29
CA VAL A 36 -13.47 3.39 -1.59
C VAL A 36 -13.57 3.59 -0.08
N ASP A 37 -13.53 2.49 0.69
CA ASP A 37 -13.58 2.53 2.15
C ASP A 37 -12.19 2.73 2.77
N LEU A 38 -11.15 2.14 2.18
CA LEU A 38 -9.79 2.18 2.70
C LEU A 38 -8.77 2.23 1.57
N ILE A 39 -7.73 3.04 1.71
CA ILE A 39 -6.58 3.04 0.83
C ILE A 39 -5.34 2.63 1.62
N ILE A 40 -4.59 1.63 1.13
CA ILE A 40 -3.30 1.22 1.69
C ILE A 40 -2.30 1.22 0.54
N THR A 41 -1.24 2.02 0.63
CA THR A 41 -0.38 2.22 -0.52
C THR A 41 1.08 2.53 -0.17
N ASP A 42 2.00 2.02 -0.99
CA ASP A 42 3.45 2.21 -0.89
C ASP A 42 3.95 2.79 -2.23
N PRO A 43 3.79 4.12 -2.44
CA PRO A 43 4.15 4.75 -3.70
C PRO A 43 5.66 4.65 -3.99
N PRO A 44 6.09 4.73 -5.28
CA PRO A 44 7.51 4.74 -5.63
C PRO A 44 8.22 5.91 -4.96
N PHE A 45 9.46 5.68 -4.48
CA PHE A 45 10.28 6.70 -3.83
C PHE A 45 11.24 7.35 -4.82
N ALA A 46 11.54 8.64 -4.64
CA ALA A 46 12.63 9.32 -5.36
C ALA A 46 13.98 9.00 -4.68
N ILE A 47 14.37 7.74 -4.71
CA ILE A 47 15.66 7.27 -4.24
C ILE A 47 16.44 6.77 -5.45
N ASN A 48 17.56 7.32 -5.79
CA ASN A 48 18.39 6.82 -6.89
C ASN A 48 18.75 5.32 -6.67
N PHE A 49 17.76 4.45 -6.89
CA PHE A 49 17.79 3.01 -6.59
C PHE A 49 18.83 2.29 -7.45
N LYS A 50 18.99 2.73 -8.71
CA LYS A 50 20.00 2.17 -9.64
C LYS A 50 21.42 2.38 -9.10
N ALA A 51 21.72 3.54 -8.52
CA ALA A 51 23.02 3.83 -7.92
C ALA A 51 23.27 3.05 -6.61
N GLN A 52 22.22 2.69 -5.88
CA GLN A 52 22.33 1.91 -4.63
C GLN A 52 22.41 0.40 -4.85
N ARG A 53 22.02 -0.09 -6.03
CA ARG A 53 21.97 -1.53 -6.36
C ARG A 53 23.32 -2.22 -6.30
N ASN A 54 24.41 -1.48 -6.59
CA ASN A 54 25.78 -2.00 -6.55
C ASN A 54 26.28 -2.34 -5.12
N ASN A 55 25.60 -1.85 -4.08
CA ASN A 55 25.98 -2.08 -2.67
C ASN A 55 25.30 -3.32 -2.05
N TYR A 56 24.40 -3.97 -2.77
CA TYR A 56 23.72 -5.17 -2.30
C TYR A 56 24.22 -6.36 -3.12
N HIS A 57 24.90 -7.32 -2.48
CA HIS A 57 25.25 -8.64 -3.07
C HIS A 57 23.94 -9.44 -3.32
N ARG A 58 23.08 -8.96 -4.22
CA ARG A 58 21.86 -9.67 -4.62
C ARG A 58 22.10 -10.35 -5.95
N THR A 59 21.74 -11.62 -6.05
CA THR A 59 21.72 -12.37 -7.30
C THR A 59 20.71 -11.68 -8.25
N PRO A 60 21.14 -11.05 -9.35
CA PRO A 60 20.26 -10.24 -10.22
C PRO A 60 19.10 -11.03 -10.82
N SER A 61 19.25 -12.34 -10.99
CA SER A 61 18.32 -13.22 -11.70
C SER A 61 16.97 -13.50 -11.01
N ARG A 62 16.77 -13.03 -9.77
CA ARG A 62 15.52 -13.31 -9.01
C ARG A 62 14.64 -12.09 -8.74
N VAL A 63 15.08 -10.89 -9.10
CA VAL A 63 14.32 -9.66 -8.86
C VAL A 63 13.71 -9.22 -10.17
N LEU A 64 12.40 -9.13 -10.23
CA LEU A 64 11.68 -8.63 -11.40
C LEU A 64 12.15 -7.20 -11.70
N GLU A 65 12.44 -6.94 -12.97
CA GLU A 65 12.83 -5.62 -13.46
C GLU A 65 11.59 -4.73 -13.64
N GLY A 66 11.78 -3.42 -13.51
CA GLY A 66 10.70 -2.48 -13.83
C GLY A 66 10.33 -1.47 -12.76
N TYR A 67 11.16 -1.33 -11.71
CA TYR A 67 10.97 -0.24 -10.75
C TYR A 67 11.18 1.12 -11.43
N THR A 68 10.12 1.93 -11.48
CA THR A 68 10.16 3.29 -12.03
C THR A 68 10.43 4.28 -10.91
N GLU A 69 11.50 5.05 -11.03
CA GLU A 69 11.81 6.14 -10.10
C GLU A 69 11.17 7.44 -10.59
N ILE A 70 10.69 8.24 -9.64
CA ILE A 70 10.24 9.60 -9.90
C ILE A 70 11.38 10.56 -9.57
N PRO A 71 11.75 11.50 -10.44
CA PRO A 71 12.76 12.53 -10.14
C PRO A 71 12.37 13.31 -8.88
N ALA A 72 13.38 13.67 -8.06
CA ALA A 72 13.13 14.30 -6.77
C ALA A 72 12.44 15.68 -6.89
N ASP A 73 12.75 16.43 -7.94
CA ASP A 73 12.16 17.73 -8.27
C ASP A 73 10.71 17.62 -8.77
N GLU A 74 10.32 16.48 -9.33
CA GLU A 74 8.96 16.21 -9.79
C GLU A 74 8.11 15.51 -8.72
N TYR A 75 8.71 15.04 -7.62
CA TYR A 75 8.05 14.15 -6.67
C TYR A 75 6.83 14.76 -5.99
N LEU A 76 6.88 16.04 -5.62
CA LEU A 76 5.71 16.73 -5.04
C LEU A 76 4.55 16.79 -6.03
N ASN A 77 4.83 17.17 -7.28
CA ASN A 77 3.80 17.28 -8.32
C ASN A 77 3.19 15.90 -8.66
N PHE A 78 4.02 14.87 -8.74
CA PHE A 78 3.58 13.48 -8.87
C PHE A 78 2.67 13.09 -7.70
N THR A 79 3.07 13.40 -6.47
CA THR A 79 2.33 13.05 -5.25
C THR A 79 0.97 13.76 -5.19
N LEU A 80 0.92 15.04 -5.52
CA LEU A 80 -0.33 15.81 -5.58
C LEU A 80 -1.33 15.23 -6.59
N LYS A 81 -0.86 14.79 -7.76
CA LYS A 81 -1.74 14.24 -8.81
C LYS A 81 -2.49 13.01 -8.33
N TRP A 82 -1.78 12.01 -7.79
CA TRP A 82 -2.43 10.78 -7.35
C TRP A 82 -3.20 10.96 -6.03
N MET A 83 -2.68 11.76 -5.08
CA MET A 83 -3.37 12.03 -3.82
C MET A 83 -4.70 12.75 -3.99
N SER A 84 -4.78 13.69 -4.93
CA SER A 84 -6.03 14.37 -5.25
C SER A 84 -7.10 13.39 -5.73
N GLN A 85 -6.73 12.39 -6.54
CA GLN A 85 -7.66 11.34 -6.95
C GLN A 85 -7.99 10.38 -5.81
N ALA A 86 -7.01 10.01 -4.99
CA ALA A 86 -7.22 9.20 -3.80
C ALA A 86 -8.22 9.88 -2.83
N TYR A 87 -8.07 11.18 -2.59
CA TYR A 87 -9.02 11.94 -1.79
C TYR A 87 -10.43 11.93 -2.39
N ARG A 88 -10.54 12.14 -3.72
CA ARG A 88 -11.84 12.16 -4.39
C ARG A 88 -12.58 10.84 -4.26
N ILE A 89 -11.90 9.71 -4.50
CA ILE A 89 -12.53 8.38 -4.45
C ILE A 89 -12.76 7.84 -3.04
N LEU A 90 -12.03 8.34 -2.03
CA LEU A 90 -12.16 7.91 -0.65
C LEU A 90 -13.51 8.39 -0.09
N LYS A 91 -14.27 7.50 0.58
CA LYS A 91 -15.50 7.85 1.29
C LYS A 91 -15.22 8.83 2.46
N PRO A 92 -16.18 9.65 2.89
CA PRO A 92 -16.03 10.47 4.11
C PRO A 92 -15.69 9.66 5.36
N SER A 93 -16.19 8.42 5.45
CA SER A 93 -15.86 7.47 6.52
C SER A 93 -14.55 6.71 6.30
N GLY A 94 -13.91 6.91 5.16
CA GLY A 94 -12.71 6.19 4.75
C GLY A 94 -11.42 6.74 5.33
N SER A 95 -10.40 5.90 5.31
CA SER A 95 -9.05 6.21 5.74
C SER A 95 -8.02 5.84 4.69
N MET A 96 -6.85 6.48 4.74
CA MET A 96 -5.71 6.14 3.89
C MET A 96 -4.45 5.94 4.73
N TYR A 97 -3.67 4.92 4.38
CA TYR A 97 -2.35 4.64 4.94
C TYR A 97 -1.30 4.73 3.83
N VAL A 98 -0.42 5.72 3.93
CA VAL A 98 0.63 5.99 2.94
C VAL A 98 1.98 5.65 3.54
N PHE A 99 2.66 4.66 2.97
CA PHE A 99 4.04 4.34 3.34
C PHE A 99 5.01 5.28 2.64
N SER A 100 6.05 5.71 3.34
CA SER A 100 7.07 6.61 2.81
C SER A 100 8.44 6.35 3.42
N GLY A 101 9.47 6.45 2.61
CA GLY A 101 10.83 6.65 3.10
C GLY A 101 11.03 8.08 3.63
N TRP A 102 11.98 8.28 4.53
CA TRP A 102 12.26 9.59 5.10
C TRP A 102 12.67 10.64 4.05
N ASN A 103 13.26 10.21 2.92
CA ASN A 103 13.71 11.11 1.84
C ASN A 103 12.56 11.88 1.17
N ASN A 104 11.37 11.29 1.15
CA ASN A 104 10.18 11.84 0.49
C ASN A 104 9.08 12.25 1.47
N LEU A 105 9.34 12.10 2.77
CA LEU A 105 8.34 12.39 3.81
C LEU A 105 7.84 13.83 3.75
N LYS A 106 8.73 14.79 3.46
CA LYS A 106 8.39 16.21 3.34
C LYS A 106 7.35 16.44 2.24
N GLU A 107 7.60 15.92 1.05
CA GLU A 107 6.72 16.09 -0.11
C GLU A 107 5.36 15.41 0.11
N VAL A 108 5.36 14.24 0.76
CA VAL A 108 4.13 13.53 1.14
C VAL A 108 3.31 14.35 2.13
N LEU A 109 3.92 14.90 3.18
CA LEU A 109 3.25 15.74 4.17
C LEU A 109 2.66 17.02 3.55
N ILE A 110 3.42 17.70 2.67
CA ILE A 110 2.94 18.88 1.94
C ILE A 110 1.74 18.52 1.07
N ALA A 111 1.80 17.39 0.35
CA ALA A 111 0.72 16.96 -0.51
C ALA A 111 -0.54 16.60 0.27
N LEU A 112 -0.42 15.91 1.42
CA LEU A 112 -1.54 15.62 2.31
C LEU A 112 -2.25 16.89 2.78
N ASP A 113 -1.49 17.89 3.21
CA ASP A 113 -2.02 19.18 3.66
C ASP A 113 -2.73 19.93 2.52
N GLN A 114 -2.08 20.05 1.36
CA GLN A 114 -2.63 20.76 0.21
C GLN A 114 -3.90 20.10 -0.37
N VAL A 115 -3.99 18.78 -0.32
CA VAL A 115 -5.17 18.03 -0.78
C VAL A 115 -6.31 18.11 0.24
N GLY A 116 -6.01 18.35 1.51
CA GLY A 116 -6.99 18.52 2.58
C GLY A 116 -7.26 17.24 3.39
N PHE A 117 -6.33 16.29 3.42
CA PHE A 117 -6.40 15.16 4.34
C PHE A 117 -6.20 15.60 5.78
N VAL A 118 -6.93 14.98 6.71
CA VAL A 118 -6.70 15.11 8.15
C VAL A 118 -5.73 14.04 8.58
N THR A 119 -4.57 14.42 9.11
CA THR A 119 -3.60 13.48 9.67
C THR A 119 -4.07 12.99 11.04
N VAL A 120 -4.19 11.68 11.19
CA VAL A 120 -4.63 11.02 12.43
C VAL A 120 -3.42 10.59 13.25
N ASN A 121 -2.51 9.82 12.65
CA ASN A 121 -1.28 9.36 13.29
C ASN A 121 -0.13 9.30 12.29
N HIS A 122 1.09 9.47 12.80
CA HIS A 122 2.32 9.10 12.12
C HIS A 122 2.82 7.78 12.73
N LEU A 123 2.60 6.68 12.01
CA LEU A 123 3.04 5.35 12.43
C LEU A 123 4.47 5.10 11.94
N ILE A 124 5.24 4.36 12.74
CA ILE A 124 6.60 3.92 12.39
C ILE A 124 6.58 2.39 12.27
N TRP A 125 6.78 1.87 11.06
CA TRP A 125 7.03 0.45 10.91
C TRP A 125 8.53 0.19 11.08
N GLN A 126 8.91 -0.33 12.24
CA GLN A 126 10.27 -0.73 12.56
C GLN A 126 10.54 -2.18 12.13
N TYR A 127 11.64 -2.40 11.43
CA TYR A 127 12.09 -3.71 10.97
C TYR A 127 13.55 -3.97 11.36
N GLN A 128 13.91 -5.26 11.45
CA GLN A 128 15.19 -5.70 12.02
C GLN A 128 16.34 -5.75 11.01
N PHE A 129 16.30 -4.99 9.92
CA PHE A 129 17.35 -5.06 8.91
C PHE A 129 17.69 -3.67 8.39
N GLY A 130 18.97 -3.36 8.40
CA GLY A 130 19.53 -2.18 7.76
C GLY A 130 20.93 -2.46 7.23
N VAL A 131 21.34 -1.74 6.21
CA VAL A 131 22.72 -1.83 5.68
C VAL A 131 23.63 -1.03 6.58
N VAL A 132 24.68 -1.67 7.11
CA VAL A 132 25.69 -1.00 7.93
C VAL A 132 26.36 0.10 7.13
N THR A 133 26.44 1.29 7.70
CA THR A 133 27.05 2.47 7.09
C THR A 133 28.19 3.00 7.96
N ARG A 134 29.18 3.66 7.33
CA ARG A 134 30.34 4.23 8.05
C ARG A 134 30.17 5.70 8.45
N ARG A 135 29.19 6.41 7.86
CA ARG A 135 29.06 7.87 7.99
C ARG A 135 27.68 8.36 8.40
N ARG A 136 26.73 7.46 8.64
CA ARG A 136 25.35 7.79 9.06
C ARG A 136 24.74 6.63 9.84
N PHE A 137 23.66 6.88 10.55
CA PHE A 137 22.88 5.82 11.19
C PHE A 137 22.24 4.89 10.14
N VAL A 138 22.01 3.64 10.55
CA VAL A 138 21.34 2.64 9.72
C VAL A 138 19.84 2.91 9.72
N THR A 139 19.25 3.04 8.53
CA THR A 139 17.79 3.14 8.39
C THR A 139 17.16 1.79 8.72
N SER A 140 16.28 1.76 9.73
CA SER A 140 15.65 0.56 10.25
C SER A 140 14.12 0.66 10.35
N HIS A 141 13.52 1.64 9.69
CA HIS A 141 12.08 1.86 9.72
C HIS A 141 11.56 2.52 8.43
N TYR A 142 10.26 2.39 8.23
CA TYR A 142 9.48 3.19 7.30
C TYR A 142 8.45 4.03 8.05
N HIS A 143 8.11 5.17 7.47
CA HIS A 143 7.00 6.00 7.89
C HIS A 143 5.70 5.45 7.29
N CYS A 144 4.62 5.50 8.04
CA CYS A 144 3.29 5.23 7.55
C CYS A 144 2.34 6.32 8.06
N LEU A 145 1.84 7.15 7.17
CA LEU A 145 0.94 8.23 7.53
C LEU A 145 -0.49 7.72 7.48
N TYR A 146 -1.13 7.68 8.64
CA TYR A 146 -2.54 7.39 8.80
C TYR A 146 -3.33 8.67 8.69
N VAL A 147 -4.12 8.80 7.64
CA VAL A 147 -4.91 9.99 7.33
C VAL A 147 -6.34 9.61 7.00
N CYS A 148 -7.26 10.57 7.06
CA CYS A 148 -8.65 10.38 6.69
C CYS A 148 -9.21 11.62 6.01
N LYS A 149 -10.41 11.49 5.41
CA LYS A 149 -11.15 12.59 4.83
C LYS A 149 -11.92 13.37 5.88
N ASN A 150 -12.48 12.66 6.86
CA ASN A 150 -13.24 13.26 7.95
C ASN A 150 -13.03 12.47 9.25
N ASP A 151 -12.32 13.05 10.22
CA ASP A 151 -11.96 12.37 11.48
C ASP A 151 -13.17 11.95 12.33
N ARG A 152 -14.28 12.70 12.23
CA ARG A 152 -15.51 12.36 12.99
C ARG A 152 -16.28 11.19 12.40
N GLN A 153 -16.08 10.88 11.13
CA GLN A 153 -16.83 9.84 10.41
C GLN A 153 -15.98 8.59 10.12
N ARG A 154 -14.66 8.68 10.26
CA ARG A 154 -13.77 7.57 9.92
C ARG A 154 -14.07 6.31 10.71
N LYS A 155 -13.97 5.16 10.05
CA LYS A 155 -14.05 3.85 10.69
C LYS A 155 -12.79 3.60 11.52
N PHE A 156 -12.96 3.17 12.77
CA PHE A 156 -11.88 2.63 13.59
C PHE A 156 -12.44 1.66 14.62
N PHE A 157 -11.97 0.42 14.62
CA PHE A 157 -12.47 -0.69 15.43
C PHE A 157 -11.48 -1.05 16.54
N PRO A 158 -11.48 -0.37 17.69
CA PRO A 158 -10.41 -0.43 18.68
C PRO A 158 -10.21 -1.81 19.33
N TYR A 159 -11.18 -2.71 19.20
CA TYR A 159 -11.18 -4.05 19.81
C TYR A 159 -11.19 -5.19 18.78
N SER A 160 -10.93 -4.91 17.50
CA SER A 160 -10.99 -5.90 16.42
C SER A 160 -9.91 -6.99 16.50
N ARG A 161 -8.82 -6.73 17.20
CA ARG A 161 -7.70 -7.67 17.35
C ARG A 161 -7.58 -8.25 18.76
N PHE A 162 -7.84 -7.47 19.77
CA PHE A 162 -7.78 -7.84 21.17
C PHE A 162 -8.91 -7.16 21.96
N ASP A 163 -9.57 -7.92 22.82
CA ASP A 163 -10.55 -7.37 23.75
C ASP A 163 -9.89 -6.39 24.73
N LYS A 164 -10.69 -5.44 25.26
CA LYS A 164 -10.19 -4.43 26.20
C LYS A 164 -9.49 -5.02 27.45
N ASP A 165 -9.91 -6.21 27.86
CA ASP A 165 -9.40 -6.91 29.06
C ASP A 165 -8.30 -7.93 28.74
N ALA A 166 -7.92 -8.09 27.46
CA ALA A 166 -6.85 -9.01 27.04
C ALA A 166 -5.50 -8.58 27.61
N ARG A 167 -4.81 -9.53 28.28
CA ARG A 167 -3.51 -9.31 28.92
C ARG A 167 -2.52 -10.39 28.46
N ASP A 168 -1.24 -10.04 28.44
CA ASP A 168 -0.17 -11.01 28.28
C ASP A 168 0.19 -11.67 29.63
N LEU A 169 1.17 -12.61 29.61
CA LEU A 169 1.62 -13.32 30.80
C LEU A 169 2.22 -12.40 31.89
N SER A 170 2.64 -11.21 31.54
CA SER A 170 3.12 -10.20 32.50
C SER A 170 2.03 -9.31 33.06
N GLY A 171 0.78 -9.48 32.64
CA GLY A 171 -0.35 -8.64 33.00
C GLY A 171 -0.49 -7.34 32.18
N SER A 172 0.38 -7.15 31.16
CA SER A 172 0.33 -5.97 30.29
C SER A 172 -0.82 -6.04 29.30
N SER A 173 -1.46 -4.91 29.01
CA SER A 173 -2.59 -4.84 28.07
C SER A 173 -2.14 -5.13 26.62
N LEU A 174 -2.62 -6.24 26.06
CA LEU A 174 -2.39 -6.59 24.65
C LEU A 174 -3.07 -5.56 23.72
N HIS A 175 -4.28 -5.17 24.03
CA HIS A 175 -5.06 -4.17 23.32
C HIS A 175 -4.36 -2.80 23.26
N TYR A 176 -3.71 -2.35 24.36
CA TYR A 176 -2.93 -1.11 24.36
C TYR A 176 -1.68 -1.25 23.49
N ARG A 177 -0.86 -2.28 23.74
CA ARG A 177 0.41 -2.52 23.03
C ARG A 177 0.22 -2.71 21.52
N ASP A 178 -0.84 -3.38 21.11
CA ASP A 178 -1.10 -3.57 19.68
C ASP A 178 -1.46 -2.25 18.96
N LYS A 179 -1.93 -1.22 19.69
CA LYS A 179 -2.24 0.10 19.11
C LYS A 179 -1.14 1.15 19.29
N GLU A 180 0.03 0.77 19.78
CA GLU A 180 1.19 1.67 19.75
C GLU A 180 1.52 2.06 18.31
N ASP A 181 1.99 3.30 18.14
CA ASP A 181 2.30 3.88 16.82
C ASP A 181 3.64 3.41 16.25
N VAL A 182 4.45 2.69 17.04
CA VAL A 182 5.65 1.98 16.56
C VAL A 182 5.33 0.51 16.37
N LEU A 183 5.30 0.08 15.11
CA LEU A 183 4.96 -1.29 14.71
C LEU A 183 6.23 -2.14 14.63
N TYR A 184 6.47 -3.01 15.61
CA TYR A 184 7.59 -3.95 15.64
C TYR A 184 7.26 -5.22 14.85
N ILE A 185 7.20 -5.09 13.52
CA ILE A 185 6.83 -6.18 12.62
C ILE A 185 8.01 -6.52 11.72
N LYS A 186 8.44 -7.80 11.73
CA LYS A 186 9.55 -8.28 10.88
C LYS A 186 9.21 -8.14 9.40
N ARG A 187 10.23 -7.89 8.58
CA ARG A 187 10.09 -8.00 7.13
C ARG A 187 9.73 -9.42 6.74
N GLU A 188 8.84 -9.55 5.79
CA GLU A 188 8.61 -10.80 5.10
C GLU A 188 9.52 -10.91 3.88
N TYR A 189 10.08 -12.11 3.69
CA TYR A 189 10.90 -12.43 2.53
C TYR A 189 10.13 -13.35 1.59
N TRP A 190 10.39 -13.19 0.31
CA TRP A 190 9.83 -14.07 -0.68
C TRP A 190 10.43 -15.49 -0.57
N THR A 191 9.59 -16.49 -0.49
CA THR A 191 9.98 -17.91 -0.50
C THR A 191 10.02 -18.51 -1.90
N GLY A 192 9.33 -17.89 -2.88
CA GLY A 192 9.25 -18.33 -4.28
C GLY A 192 10.49 -18.02 -5.11
N LYS A 193 10.49 -18.51 -6.37
CA LYS A 193 11.56 -18.27 -7.35
C LYS A 193 11.61 -16.81 -7.81
N GLU A 194 10.45 -16.20 -8.01
CA GLU A 194 10.28 -14.79 -8.42
C GLU A 194 10.00 -13.92 -7.20
N LYS A 195 10.49 -12.70 -7.20
CA LYS A 195 10.28 -11.74 -6.13
C LYS A 195 10.30 -10.30 -6.65
N THR A 196 9.48 -9.45 -6.05
CA THR A 196 9.61 -8.01 -6.20
C THR A 196 10.68 -7.44 -5.24
N PRO A 197 11.23 -6.25 -5.52
CA PRO A 197 12.26 -5.63 -4.66
C PRO A 197 11.77 -5.37 -3.23
N THR A 198 10.51 -4.99 -3.08
CA THR A 198 9.87 -4.61 -1.82
C THR A 198 8.51 -5.30 -1.68
N LYS A 199 8.12 -5.56 -0.44
CA LYS A 199 6.81 -6.12 -0.10
C LYS A 199 6.45 -5.65 1.31
N LEU A 200 5.26 -5.09 1.46
CA LEU A 200 4.71 -4.85 2.80
C LEU A 200 4.41 -6.18 3.48
N PRO A 201 4.76 -6.35 4.76
CA PRO A 201 4.42 -7.57 5.49
C PRO A 201 2.91 -7.78 5.60
N THR A 202 2.50 -9.02 5.48
CA THR A 202 1.11 -9.45 5.68
C THR A 202 0.54 -8.94 6.99
N GLU A 203 1.30 -9.01 8.08
CA GLU A 203 0.85 -8.59 9.41
C GLU A 203 0.61 -7.08 9.51
N VAL A 204 1.40 -6.25 8.84
CA VAL A 204 1.17 -4.79 8.77
C VAL A 204 -0.18 -4.51 8.09
N ILE A 205 -0.43 -5.15 6.95
CA ILE A 205 -1.68 -4.95 6.19
C ILE A 205 -2.88 -5.51 6.97
N LYS A 206 -2.76 -6.71 7.56
CA LYS A 206 -3.80 -7.29 8.43
C LYS A 206 -4.20 -6.34 9.55
N LYS A 207 -3.21 -5.78 10.24
CA LYS A 207 -3.44 -4.83 11.34
C LYS A 207 -4.22 -3.61 10.85
N ILE A 208 -3.82 -3.00 9.74
CA ILE A 208 -4.52 -1.85 9.16
C ILE A 208 -5.96 -2.21 8.77
N LEU A 209 -6.15 -3.33 8.05
CA LEU A 209 -7.47 -3.79 7.64
C LEU A 209 -8.41 -4.01 8.82
N GLN A 210 -7.94 -4.70 9.86
CA GLN A 210 -8.74 -5.03 11.03
C GLN A 210 -9.15 -3.80 11.84
N TYR A 211 -8.29 -2.78 11.95
CA TYR A 211 -8.62 -1.56 12.67
C TYR A 211 -9.46 -0.57 11.84
N SER A 212 -9.32 -0.55 10.51
CA SER A 212 -9.86 0.55 9.70
C SER A 212 -10.82 0.11 8.59
N SER A 213 -11.22 -1.16 8.57
CA SER A 213 -12.23 -1.67 7.62
C SER A 213 -13.04 -2.83 8.20
N SER A 214 -14.24 -3.04 7.67
CA SER A 214 -15.10 -4.22 7.91
C SER A 214 -14.97 -5.24 6.78
N GLU A 215 -15.48 -6.48 6.97
CA GLU A 215 -15.74 -7.40 5.86
C GLU A 215 -16.61 -6.69 4.81
N ASP A 216 -16.46 -7.02 3.53
CA ASP A 216 -17.11 -6.44 2.36
C ASP A 216 -16.77 -4.96 2.04
N ASP A 217 -15.93 -4.29 2.84
CA ASP A 217 -15.41 -2.96 2.49
C ASP A 217 -14.46 -3.04 1.29
N LEU A 218 -14.47 -2.01 0.44
CA LEU A 218 -13.58 -1.89 -0.72
C LEU A 218 -12.25 -1.23 -0.34
N VAL A 219 -11.17 -1.99 -0.55
CA VAL A 219 -9.78 -1.54 -0.32
C VAL A 219 -9.11 -1.22 -1.65
N CYS A 220 -8.49 -0.06 -1.77
CA CYS A 220 -7.76 0.36 -2.97
C CYS A 220 -6.25 0.45 -2.70
N ASP A 221 -5.46 -0.06 -3.64
CA ASP A 221 -4.02 0.19 -3.70
C ASP A 221 -3.64 0.84 -5.04
N PRO A 222 -3.41 2.17 -5.06
CA PRO A 222 -2.98 2.89 -6.26
C PRO A 222 -1.64 2.42 -6.85
N PHE A 223 -0.76 1.85 -6.04
CA PHE A 223 0.57 1.38 -6.45
C PHE A 223 0.77 -0.09 -6.09
N LEU A 224 -0.01 -0.93 -6.75
CA LEU A 224 -0.25 -2.32 -6.39
C LEU A 224 1.02 -3.17 -6.25
N GLY A 225 2.03 -2.93 -7.07
CA GLY A 225 3.29 -3.68 -7.06
C GLY A 225 3.07 -5.18 -7.15
N SER A 226 3.46 -5.89 -6.09
CA SER A 226 3.29 -7.36 -6.00
C SER A 226 1.86 -7.83 -5.72
N GLY A 227 0.89 -6.93 -5.57
CA GLY A 227 -0.49 -7.27 -5.20
C GLY A 227 -0.69 -7.63 -3.74
N GLN A 228 0.23 -7.29 -2.85
CA GLN A 228 0.18 -7.74 -1.46
C GLN A 228 -1.07 -7.23 -0.72
N VAL A 229 -1.45 -5.96 -0.93
CA VAL A 229 -2.65 -5.39 -0.32
C VAL A 229 -3.90 -6.12 -0.81
N ALA A 230 -4.03 -6.37 -2.11
CA ALA A 230 -5.17 -7.09 -2.69
C ALA A 230 -5.28 -8.54 -2.16
N VAL A 231 -4.14 -9.25 -2.08
CA VAL A 231 -4.08 -10.62 -1.53
C VAL A 231 -4.56 -10.65 -0.08
N VAL A 232 -4.06 -9.75 0.77
CA VAL A 232 -4.45 -9.74 2.20
C VAL A 232 -5.88 -9.25 2.39
N SER A 233 -6.37 -8.33 1.56
CA SER A 233 -7.78 -7.91 1.54
C SER A 233 -8.70 -9.09 1.24
N LYS A 234 -8.42 -9.84 0.17
CA LYS A 234 -9.14 -11.07 -0.18
C LYS A 234 -9.13 -12.11 0.95
N MET A 235 -7.97 -12.34 1.58
CA MET A 235 -7.86 -13.27 2.72
C MET A 235 -8.75 -12.89 3.89
N LEU A 236 -8.96 -11.59 4.13
CA LEU A 236 -9.78 -11.07 5.23
C LEU A 236 -11.20 -10.70 4.77
N LYS A 237 -11.66 -11.19 3.61
CA LYS A 237 -13.01 -10.96 3.06
C LYS A 237 -13.32 -9.47 2.82
N ARG A 238 -12.33 -8.69 2.39
CA ARG A 238 -12.53 -7.35 1.85
C ARG A 238 -12.47 -7.42 0.35
N HIS A 239 -13.28 -6.63 -0.32
CA HIS A 239 -13.12 -6.36 -1.74
C HIS A 239 -11.84 -5.56 -1.98
N TYR A 240 -11.26 -5.69 -3.16
CA TYR A 240 -10.05 -4.97 -3.52
C TYR A 240 -10.13 -4.38 -4.93
N ILE A 241 -9.39 -3.31 -5.14
CA ILE A 241 -9.11 -2.76 -6.46
C ILE A 241 -7.67 -2.22 -6.44
N GLY A 242 -6.93 -2.40 -7.52
CA GLY A 242 -5.54 -1.94 -7.55
C GLY A 242 -5.05 -1.62 -8.95
N PHE A 243 -4.04 -0.75 -9.02
CA PHE A 243 -3.45 -0.29 -10.26
C PHE A 243 -1.95 -0.56 -10.27
N GLU A 244 -1.46 -1.11 -11.37
CA GLU A 244 -0.03 -1.35 -11.58
C GLU A 244 0.34 -1.00 -13.01
N ILE A 245 1.24 -0.03 -13.18
CA ILE A 245 1.64 0.42 -14.50
C ILE A 245 2.62 -0.54 -15.19
N ASN A 246 3.42 -1.27 -14.38
CA ASN A 246 4.39 -2.21 -14.91
C ASN A 246 3.72 -3.55 -15.23
N PRO A 247 3.70 -3.99 -16.50
CA PRO A 247 3.01 -5.24 -16.88
C PRO A 247 3.62 -6.48 -16.20
N VAL A 248 4.93 -6.49 -15.90
CA VAL A 248 5.58 -7.63 -15.24
C VAL A 248 5.11 -7.78 -13.80
N TYR A 249 4.97 -6.66 -13.07
CA TYR A 249 4.44 -6.67 -11.72
C TYR A 249 2.94 -6.97 -11.70
N TYR A 250 2.20 -6.43 -12.66
CA TYR A 250 0.78 -6.75 -12.84
C TYR A 250 0.54 -8.25 -13.03
N GLU A 251 1.26 -8.89 -13.97
CA GLU A 251 1.16 -10.33 -14.21
C GLU A 251 1.55 -11.16 -12.97
N PHE A 252 2.57 -10.72 -12.24
CA PHE A 252 2.95 -11.34 -10.98
C PHE A 252 1.84 -11.24 -9.93
N ALA A 253 1.24 -10.06 -9.76
CA ALA A 253 0.14 -9.85 -8.84
C ALA A 253 -1.10 -10.65 -9.24
N LEU A 254 -1.42 -10.72 -10.54
CA LEU A 254 -2.55 -11.47 -11.07
C LEU A 254 -2.42 -12.96 -10.75
N LYS A 255 -1.22 -13.55 -10.99
CA LYS A 255 -0.95 -14.95 -10.62
C LYS A 255 -1.17 -15.22 -9.12
N ARG A 256 -0.85 -14.29 -8.25
CA ARG A 256 -1.04 -14.43 -6.80
C ARG A 256 -2.50 -14.37 -6.37
N LEU A 257 -3.36 -13.73 -7.14
CA LEU A 257 -4.79 -13.60 -6.86
C LEU A 257 -5.63 -14.76 -7.41
N MET A 258 -5.05 -15.61 -8.28
CA MET A 258 -5.73 -16.79 -8.82
C MET A 258 -5.98 -17.86 -7.76
N PRO A 259 -7.11 -18.61 -7.81
CA PRO A 259 -7.53 -19.56 -6.77
C PRO A 259 -6.58 -20.75 -6.54
N ASP A 260 -5.85 -21.18 -7.56
CA ASP A 260 -5.05 -22.41 -7.55
C ASP A 260 -3.60 -22.24 -7.08
N ASN A 261 -3.24 -21.08 -6.54
CA ASN A 261 -1.89 -20.88 -6.04
C ASN A 261 -1.78 -21.32 -4.59
N ASP A 262 -1.09 -22.46 -4.35
CA ASP A 262 -0.69 -22.99 -3.03
C ASP A 262 0.06 -22.00 -2.11
N LEU A 263 0.35 -20.80 -2.61
CA LEU A 263 0.93 -19.70 -1.84
C LEU A 263 0.02 -19.22 -0.68
N PHE A 264 -1.28 -19.54 -0.71
CA PHE A 264 -2.20 -19.27 0.39
C PHE A 264 -2.04 -20.26 1.56
N ASN A 265 -1.62 -21.50 1.28
CA ASN A 265 -1.51 -22.54 2.31
C ASN A 265 -0.18 -22.53 3.07
N ALA A 266 0.86 -21.90 2.52
CA ALA A 266 2.20 -21.89 3.14
C ALA A 266 2.39 -20.83 4.24
N GLN A 267 1.41 -19.96 4.50
CA GLN A 267 1.50 -18.88 5.50
C GLN A 267 0.47 -18.99 6.63
N ALA A 268 -0.24 -20.10 6.73
CA ALA A 268 -1.23 -20.37 7.79
C ALA A 268 -0.69 -21.27 8.91
N VAL A 269 0.65 -21.51 8.98
CA VAL A 269 1.30 -22.27 10.05
C VAL A 269 2.26 -21.38 10.82
#